data_7eedc4f93d2532d589e11ac650e72b54
#
_entry.id   7eedc4f93d2532d589e11ac650e72b54
#
_cell.length_a   1.000
_cell.length_b   1.000
_cell.length_c   1.000
_cell.angle_alpha   90.00
_cell.angle_beta   90.00
_cell.angle_gamma   90.00
#
_symmetry.space_group_name_H-M   'P 1'
#
loop_
_entity.id
_entity.type
_entity.pdbx_description
1 polymer ?
#
loop_
_entity_poly.entity_id
_entity_poly.type
_entity_poly.pdbx_seq_one_letter_code
_entity_poly.pdbx_strand_id
1 'polypeptide(L)'
;NRWSGFRYNIDEVLEGQFLIMAMSEATSLMNEVMPQLMEHTSGIVDELMKNGASAAQVRLATEQAVLGQRIVNSLNAVMTGQVTESATVAFAEDTREFGRVLDGFMRGTGGIEQLKGKALQSRIQQIALLFSRVSDNAGSIVENAEELVGIQTAAAEITAQSEALFAAVEELRSVLLAAPDGRVVSTELAYFMGAVALLILF
;
A
#
# COMPACT_ATOMS: atom_id res chain seq x y z
N ASN A 1 -28.87 3.29 11.75
CA ASN A 1 -28.58 4.50 12.51
C ASN A 1 -27.20 5.03 12.08
N ARG A 2 -27.12 6.31 11.65
CA ARG A 2 -25.85 6.90 11.15
C ARG A 2 -24.73 6.83 12.18
N TRP A 3 -25.07 7.01 13.45
CA TRP A 3 -24.11 6.93 14.56
C TRP A 3 -23.50 5.52 14.74
N SER A 4 -24.33 4.48 14.63
CA SER A 4 -23.80 3.10 14.73
C SER A 4 -22.85 2.74 13.58
N GLY A 5 -23.10 3.25 12.37
CA GLY A 5 -22.17 3.10 11.25
C GLY A 5 -20.86 3.86 11.47
N PHE A 6 -20.94 5.10 11.93
CA PHE A 6 -19.76 5.92 12.24
C PHE A 6 -18.88 5.27 13.32
N ARG A 7 -19.48 4.79 14.39
CA ARG A 7 -18.79 4.08 15.46
C ARG A 7 -18.14 2.78 14.96
N TYR A 8 -18.86 1.99 14.16
CA TYR A 8 -18.32 0.77 13.57
C TYR A 8 -17.06 1.06 12.75
N ASN A 9 -17.08 2.11 11.90
CA ASN A 9 -15.93 2.49 11.10
C ASN A 9 -14.76 2.96 11.96
N ILE A 10 -15.01 3.65 13.09
CA ILE A 10 -13.95 4.02 14.04
C ILE A 10 -13.33 2.77 14.67
N ASP A 11 -14.16 1.84 15.14
CA ASP A 11 -13.69 0.60 15.76
C ASP A 11 -12.83 -0.20 14.75
N GLU A 12 -13.24 -0.30 13.47
CA GLU A 12 -12.51 -0.97 12.43
C GLU A 12 -11.13 -0.34 12.15
N VAL A 13 -11.06 1.00 12.11
CA VAL A 13 -9.77 1.71 11.95
C VAL A 13 -8.86 1.52 13.18
N LEU A 14 -9.42 1.52 14.39
CA LEU A 14 -8.65 1.31 15.61
C LEU A 14 -8.12 -0.12 15.73
N GLU A 15 -8.93 -1.12 15.40
CA GLU A 15 -8.53 -2.53 15.38
C GLU A 15 -7.45 -2.77 14.32
N GLY A 16 -7.55 -2.10 13.16
CA GLY A 16 -6.58 -2.16 12.08
C GLY A 16 -5.28 -1.36 12.30
N GLN A 17 -5.11 -0.68 13.43
CA GLN A 17 -3.94 0.18 13.67
C GLN A 17 -2.62 -0.55 13.50
N PHE A 18 -2.49 -1.77 14.00
CA PHE A 18 -1.27 -2.56 13.85
C PHE A 18 -0.98 -2.93 12.39
N LEU A 19 -2.02 -3.25 11.63
CA LEU A 19 -1.89 -3.53 10.21
C LEU A 19 -1.45 -2.28 9.44
N ILE A 20 -2.04 -1.12 9.71
CA ILE A 20 -1.63 0.17 9.10
C ILE A 20 -0.14 0.44 9.36
N MET A 21 0.32 0.23 10.60
CA MET A 21 1.73 0.44 10.96
C MET A 21 2.64 -0.56 10.24
N ALA A 22 2.30 -1.84 10.22
CA ALA A 22 3.07 -2.88 9.53
C ALA A 22 3.16 -2.63 8.03
N MET A 23 2.06 -2.21 7.40
CA MET A 23 2.01 -1.87 5.98
C MET A 23 2.81 -0.60 5.67
N SER A 24 2.79 0.40 6.56
CA SER A 24 3.62 1.60 6.43
C SER A 24 5.11 1.26 6.49
N GLU A 25 5.51 0.37 7.40
CA GLU A 25 6.89 -0.09 7.52
C GLU A 25 7.32 -0.90 6.29
N ALA A 26 6.49 -1.82 5.82
CA ALA A 26 6.72 -2.59 4.60
C ALA A 26 6.89 -1.67 3.38
N THR A 27 6.06 -0.63 3.27
CA THR A 27 6.15 0.36 2.18
C THR A 27 7.44 1.17 2.25
N SER A 28 7.81 1.62 3.45
CA SER A 28 9.06 2.37 3.64
C SER A 28 10.27 1.53 3.22
N LEU A 29 10.29 0.26 3.63
CA LEU A 29 11.31 -0.69 3.25
C LEU A 29 11.37 -0.89 1.73
N MET A 30 10.20 -1.08 1.09
CA MET A 30 10.11 -1.25 -0.37
C MET A 30 10.61 -0.02 -1.11
N ASN A 31 10.25 1.18 -0.66
CA ASN A 31 10.72 2.44 -1.24
C ASN A 31 12.24 2.61 -1.13
N GLU A 32 12.87 2.08 -0.09
CA GLU A 32 14.32 2.08 0.09
C GLU A 32 15.00 1.04 -0.82
N VAL A 33 14.44 -0.16 -0.88
CA VAL A 33 15.07 -1.34 -1.50
C VAL A 33 14.88 -1.37 -3.01
N MET A 34 13.68 -1.02 -3.51
CA MET A 34 13.35 -1.17 -4.93
C MET A 34 14.24 -0.35 -5.88
N PRO A 35 14.61 0.91 -5.59
CA PRO A 35 15.55 1.64 -6.46
C PRO A 35 16.91 0.94 -6.60
N GLN A 36 17.45 0.40 -5.50
CA GLN A 36 18.72 -0.32 -5.49
C GLN A 36 18.61 -1.65 -6.26
N LEU A 37 17.51 -2.39 -6.06
CA LEU A 37 17.22 -3.61 -6.79
C LEU A 37 17.17 -3.34 -8.31
N MET A 38 16.49 -2.28 -8.72
CA MET A 38 16.36 -1.89 -10.13
C MET A 38 17.70 -1.45 -10.74
N GLU A 39 18.52 -0.71 -9.99
CA GLU A 39 19.88 -0.32 -10.42
C GLU A 39 20.75 -1.55 -10.67
N HIS A 40 20.79 -2.50 -9.73
CA HIS A 40 21.56 -3.73 -9.91
C HIS A 40 21.03 -4.58 -11.06
N THR A 41 19.70 -4.67 -11.22
CA THR A 41 19.07 -5.45 -12.31
C THR A 41 19.39 -4.84 -13.67
N SER A 42 19.28 -3.52 -13.82
CA SER A 42 19.69 -2.81 -15.05
C SER A 42 21.18 -2.97 -15.33
N GLY A 43 22.01 -2.95 -14.29
CA GLY A 43 23.44 -3.18 -14.43
C GLY A 43 23.82 -4.59 -14.90
N ILE A 44 22.96 -5.60 -14.71
CA ILE A 44 23.16 -6.92 -15.35
C ILE A 44 22.99 -6.80 -16.86
N VAL A 45 21.96 -6.10 -17.34
CA VAL A 45 21.72 -5.89 -18.79
C VAL A 45 22.93 -5.23 -19.43
N ASP A 46 23.42 -4.14 -18.83
CA ASP A 46 24.59 -3.41 -19.34
C ASP A 46 25.86 -4.29 -19.41
N GLU A 47 26.09 -5.07 -18.37
CA GLU A 47 27.27 -5.95 -18.31
C GLU A 47 27.16 -7.11 -19.31
N LEU A 48 25.97 -7.68 -19.51
CA LEU A 48 25.74 -8.70 -20.54
C LEU A 48 25.97 -8.14 -21.95
N MET A 49 25.50 -6.93 -22.23
CA MET A 49 25.72 -6.26 -23.52
C MET A 49 27.21 -5.98 -23.77
N LYS A 50 27.92 -5.48 -22.76
CA LYS A 50 29.38 -5.20 -22.85
C LYS A 50 30.20 -6.47 -23.11
N ASN A 51 29.78 -7.58 -22.51
CA ASN A 51 30.51 -8.87 -22.63
C ASN A 51 30.08 -9.69 -23.85
N GLY A 52 29.21 -9.17 -24.73
CA GLY A 52 28.76 -9.87 -25.92
C GLY A 52 27.95 -11.12 -25.63
N ALA A 53 27.13 -11.09 -24.55
CA ALA A 53 26.25 -12.18 -24.17
C ALA A 53 25.22 -12.47 -25.26
N SER A 54 24.63 -13.66 -25.23
CA SER A 54 23.59 -14.05 -26.18
C SER A 54 22.36 -13.13 -26.10
N ALA A 55 21.70 -12.91 -27.24
CA ALA A 55 20.46 -12.13 -27.27
C ALA A 55 19.39 -12.70 -26.32
N ALA A 56 19.37 -14.01 -26.08
CA ALA A 56 18.47 -14.67 -25.15
C ALA A 56 18.76 -14.25 -23.68
N GLN A 57 20.03 -14.18 -23.29
CA GLN A 57 20.42 -13.74 -21.94
C GLN A 57 20.08 -12.26 -21.72
N VAL A 58 20.40 -11.39 -22.70
CA VAL A 58 20.06 -9.96 -22.63
C VAL A 58 18.56 -9.75 -22.54
N ARG A 59 17.78 -10.47 -23.38
CA ARG A 59 16.31 -10.38 -23.34
C ARG A 59 15.76 -10.79 -21.97
N LEU A 60 16.20 -11.91 -21.41
CA LEU A 60 15.75 -12.40 -20.12
C LEU A 60 16.10 -11.42 -18.97
N ALA A 61 17.29 -10.82 -19.01
CA ALA A 61 17.67 -9.81 -18.04
C ALA A 61 16.84 -8.51 -18.18
N THR A 62 16.46 -8.14 -19.40
CA THR A 62 15.56 -7.00 -19.65
C THR A 62 14.14 -7.31 -19.13
N GLU A 63 13.63 -8.52 -19.39
CA GLU A 63 12.35 -8.97 -18.85
C GLU A 63 12.35 -8.96 -17.31
N GLN A 64 13.46 -9.34 -16.68
CA GLN A 64 13.65 -9.25 -15.22
C GLN A 64 13.56 -7.79 -14.72
N ALA A 65 14.13 -6.84 -15.42
CA ALA A 65 14.00 -5.42 -15.06
C ALA A 65 12.55 -4.94 -15.19
N VAL A 66 11.81 -5.39 -16.21
CA VAL A 66 10.39 -5.09 -16.39
C VAL A 66 9.55 -5.69 -15.26
N LEU A 67 9.83 -6.92 -14.84
CA LEU A 67 9.17 -7.55 -13.69
C LEU A 67 9.37 -6.72 -12.41
N GLY A 68 10.58 -6.26 -12.15
CA GLY A 68 10.87 -5.38 -11.01
C GLY A 68 10.02 -4.10 -11.04
N GLN A 69 9.88 -3.47 -12.20
CA GLN A 69 9.03 -2.27 -12.35
C GLN A 69 7.55 -2.58 -12.14
N ARG A 70 7.06 -3.73 -12.60
CA ARG A 70 5.68 -4.15 -12.37
C ARG A 70 5.41 -4.40 -10.89
N ILE A 71 6.34 -5.00 -10.15
CA ILE A 71 6.26 -5.18 -8.69
C ILE A 71 6.10 -3.82 -7.99
N VAL A 72 6.91 -2.81 -8.36
CA VAL A 72 6.78 -1.45 -7.82
C VAL A 72 5.40 -0.87 -8.09
N ASN A 73 4.91 -0.98 -9.32
CA ASN A 73 3.61 -0.43 -9.71
C ASN A 73 2.45 -1.10 -8.98
N SER A 74 2.48 -2.43 -8.83
CA SER A 74 1.47 -3.18 -8.11
C SER A 74 1.48 -2.85 -6.62
N LEU A 75 2.67 -2.69 -6.00
CA LEU A 75 2.80 -2.25 -4.62
C LEU A 75 2.17 -0.87 -4.42
N ASN A 76 2.48 0.09 -5.29
CA ASN A 76 1.91 1.44 -5.22
C ASN A 76 0.37 1.40 -5.35
N ALA A 77 -0.19 0.54 -6.20
CA ALA A 77 -1.64 0.36 -6.32
C ALA A 77 -2.25 -0.16 -5.02
N VAL A 78 -1.61 -1.16 -4.37
CA VAL A 78 -2.05 -1.67 -3.06
C VAL A 78 -2.03 -0.55 -2.02
N MET A 79 -0.97 0.25 -1.95
CA MET A 79 -0.81 1.29 -0.94
C MET A 79 -1.75 2.49 -1.12
N THR A 80 -2.17 2.77 -2.36
CA THR A 80 -3.09 3.88 -2.67
C THR A 80 -4.57 3.48 -2.60
N GLY A 81 -4.89 2.28 -2.11
CA GLY A 81 -6.26 1.78 -2.02
C GLY A 81 -6.89 1.42 -3.38
N GLN A 82 -6.09 1.40 -4.43
CA GLN A 82 -6.52 0.93 -5.75
C GLN A 82 -6.37 -0.61 -5.85
N VAL A 83 -6.63 -1.28 -4.73
CA VAL A 83 -6.50 -2.73 -4.66
C VAL A 83 -7.64 -3.36 -5.43
N THR A 84 -7.28 -4.06 -6.48
CA THR A 84 -8.16 -5.05 -7.10
C THR A 84 -7.57 -6.43 -6.83
N GLU A 85 -8.40 -7.45 -6.70
CA GLU A 85 -7.96 -8.85 -6.61
C GLU A 85 -6.91 -9.16 -7.71
N SER A 86 -7.13 -8.63 -8.89
CA SER A 86 -6.22 -8.72 -10.04
C SER A 86 -4.84 -8.11 -9.75
N ALA A 87 -4.75 -6.96 -9.08
CA ALA A 87 -3.46 -6.31 -8.77
C ALA A 87 -2.68 -7.11 -7.72
N THR A 88 -3.36 -7.66 -6.73
CA THR A 88 -2.75 -8.49 -5.68
C THR A 88 -2.21 -9.81 -6.25
N VAL A 89 -3.00 -10.48 -7.11
CA VAL A 89 -2.57 -11.70 -7.82
C VAL A 89 -1.37 -11.40 -8.72
N ALA A 90 -1.43 -10.32 -9.52
CA ALA A 90 -0.32 -9.93 -10.39
C ALA A 90 0.97 -9.63 -9.60
N PHE A 91 0.85 -8.95 -8.45
CA PHE A 91 1.99 -8.69 -7.57
C PHE A 91 2.64 -9.99 -7.05
N ALA A 92 1.83 -10.95 -6.60
CA ALA A 92 2.32 -12.24 -6.13
C ALA A 92 2.97 -13.07 -7.26
N GLU A 93 2.39 -13.06 -8.46
CA GLU A 93 2.93 -13.77 -9.62
C GLU A 93 4.25 -13.16 -10.10
N ASP A 94 4.31 -11.83 -10.23
CA ASP A 94 5.51 -11.11 -10.66
C ASP A 94 6.66 -11.30 -9.66
N THR A 95 6.35 -11.26 -8.36
CA THR A 95 7.35 -11.51 -7.30
C THR A 95 7.90 -12.94 -7.38
N ARG A 96 7.04 -13.92 -7.58
CA ARG A 96 7.44 -15.33 -7.74
C ARG A 96 8.30 -15.53 -9.00
N GLU A 97 7.89 -14.95 -10.13
CA GLU A 97 8.61 -15.05 -11.38
C GLU A 97 9.97 -14.34 -11.32
N PHE A 98 10.03 -13.18 -10.66
CA PHE A 98 11.30 -12.49 -10.42
C PHE A 98 12.28 -13.39 -9.65
N GLY A 99 11.81 -14.02 -8.57
CA GLY A 99 12.63 -14.95 -7.80
C GLY A 99 13.09 -16.18 -8.60
N ARG A 100 12.21 -16.75 -9.43
CA ARG A 100 12.53 -17.88 -10.30
C ARG A 100 13.63 -17.56 -11.32
N VAL A 101 13.54 -16.40 -11.97
CA VAL A 101 14.56 -15.96 -12.95
C VAL A 101 15.88 -15.65 -12.23
N LEU A 102 15.82 -15.00 -11.07
CA LEU A 102 17.01 -14.71 -10.26
C LEU A 102 17.73 -16.00 -9.83
N ASP A 103 17.00 -17.03 -9.39
CA ASP A 103 17.58 -18.33 -9.05
C ASP A 103 18.22 -19.00 -10.29
N GLY A 104 17.58 -18.89 -11.45
CA GLY A 104 18.13 -19.33 -12.74
C GLY A 104 19.47 -18.64 -13.06
N PHE A 105 19.57 -17.34 -12.92
CA PHE A 105 20.80 -16.59 -13.11
C PHE A 105 21.91 -16.99 -12.13
N MET A 106 21.54 -17.30 -10.89
CA MET A 106 22.48 -17.74 -9.85
C MET A 106 23.00 -19.15 -10.06
N ARG A 107 22.13 -20.09 -10.41
CA ARG A 107 22.40 -21.53 -10.32
C ARG A 107 22.27 -22.30 -11.65
N GLY A 108 21.68 -21.70 -12.66
CA GLY A 108 21.39 -22.39 -13.93
C GLY A 108 20.17 -23.31 -13.85
N THR A 109 19.18 -22.94 -13.07
CA THR A 109 17.95 -23.71 -12.85
C THR A 109 16.82 -23.27 -13.79
N GLY A 110 15.78 -24.10 -13.94
CA GLY A 110 14.56 -23.74 -14.68
C GLY A 110 14.77 -23.45 -16.17
N GLY A 111 15.78 -24.07 -16.79
CA GLY A 111 16.12 -23.83 -18.20
C GLY A 111 16.80 -22.48 -18.46
N ILE A 112 17.20 -21.78 -17.42
CA ILE A 112 17.94 -20.50 -17.49
C ILE A 112 19.43 -20.78 -17.34
N GLU A 113 20.24 -20.23 -18.25
CA GLU A 113 21.68 -20.37 -18.17
C GLU A 113 22.26 -19.53 -17.04
N GLN A 114 23.12 -20.13 -16.20
CA GLN A 114 23.80 -19.42 -15.14
C GLN A 114 24.67 -18.27 -15.70
N LEU A 115 24.52 -17.10 -15.16
CA LEU A 115 25.38 -15.98 -15.51
C LEU A 115 26.73 -16.12 -14.80
N LYS A 116 27.80 -16.04 -15.60
CA LYS A 116 29.20 -16.24 -15.14
C LYS A 116 29.98 -14.95 -15.18
N GLY A 117 31.00 -14.85 -14.34
CA GLY A 117 31.86 -13.67 -14.22
C GLY A 117 31.68 -12.94 -12.90
N LYS A 118 32.80 -12.43 -12.36
CA LYS A 118 32.81 -11.84 -11.00
C LYS A 118 31.85 -10.66 -10.86
N ALA A 119 31.81 -9.77 -11.88
CA ALA A 119 30.94 -8.58 -11.85
C ALA A 119 29.47 -8.97 -11.84
N LEU A 120 29.03 -9.88 -12.73
CA LEU A 120 27.67 -10.40 -12.79
C LEU A 120 27.27 -11.12 -11.49
N GLN A 121 28.13 -12.01 -10.99
CA GLN A 121 27.88 -12.75 -9.76
C GLN A 121 27.73 -11.81 -8.55
N SER A 122 28.56 -10.77 -8.45
CA SER A 122 28.42 -9.77 -7.38
C SER A 122 27.10 -9.03 -7.46
N ARG A 123 26.65 -8.60 -8.66
CA ARG A 123 25.35 -7.95 -8.85
C ARG A 123 24.19 -8.87 -8.52
N ILE A 124 24.24 -10.13 -8.97
CA ILE A 124 23.21 -11.13 -8.68
C ILE A 124 23.08 -11.37 -7.17
N GLN A 125 24.20 -11.44 -6.45
CA GLN A 125 24.19 -11.59 -4.99
C GLN A 125 23.55 -10.38 -4.30
N GLN A 126 23.84 -9.15 -4.77
CA GLN A 126 23.19 -7.95 -4.24
C GLN A 126 21.68 -7.96 -4.52
N ILE A 127 21.27 -8.32 -5.75
CA ILE A 127 19.86 -8.48 -6.09
C ILE A 127 19.19 -9.52 -5.20
N ALA A 128 19.83 -10.68 -4.97
CA ALA A 128 19.29 -11.73 -4.13
C ALA A 128 19.07 -11.27 -2.68
N LEU A 129 20.02 -10.52 -2.13
CA LEU A 129 19.92 -9.95 -0.79
C LEU A 129 18.78 -8.91 -0.69
N LEU A 130 18.68 -8.02 -1.66
CA LEU A 130 17.62 -7.01 -1.71
C LEU A 130 16.26 -7.67 -1.95
N PHE A 131 16.20 -8.64 -2.87
CA PHE A 131 14.97 -9.33 -3.22
C PHE A 131 14.43 -10.19 -2.07
N SER A 132 15.27 -10.80 -1.23
CA SER A 132 14.76 -11.53 -0.06
C SER A 132 13.95 -10.62 0.85
N ARG A 133 14.42 -9.38 1.08
CA ARG A 133 13.69 -8.38 1.87
C ARG A 133 12.35 -7.99 1.24
N VAL A 134 12.29 -7.92 -0.10
CA VAL A 134 11.05 -7.68 -0.85
C VAL A 134 10.10 -8.85 -0.73
N SER A 135 10.59 -10.06 -0.97
CA SER A 135 9.79 -11.29 -0.95
C SER A 135 9.19 -11.60 0.41
N ASP A 136 9.95 -11.37 1.50
CA ASP A 136 9.49 -11.59 2.87
C ASP A 136 8.31 -10.67 3.23
N ASN A 137 8.31 -9.43 2.71
CA ASN A 137 7.23 -8.47 2.93
C ASN A 137 6.07 -8.63 1.93
N ALA A 138 6.34 -9.16 0.73
CA ALA A 138 5.32 -9.34 -0.30
C ALA A 138 4.18 -10.27 0.14
N GLY A 139 4.51 -11.35 0.87
CA GLY A 139 3.53 -12.27 1.44
C GLY A 139 2.54 -11.56 2.36
N SER A 140 3.05 -10.82 3.33
CA SER A 140 2.23 -10.06 4.27
C SER A 140 1.36 -9.00 3.59
N ILE A 141 1.87 -8.34 2.56
CA ILE A 141 1.09 -7.36 1.79
C ILE A 141 -0.09 -8.04 1.09
N VAL A 142 0.15 -9.19 0.45
CA VAL A 142 -0.90 -9.95 -0.25
C VAL A 142 -1.95 -10.49 0.71
N GLU A 143 -1.52 -11.07 1.84
CA GLU A 143 -2.41 -11.67 2.84
C GLU A 143 -3.33 -10.65 3.50
N ASN A 144 -2.85 -9.43 3.70
CA ASN A 144 -3.59 -8.39 4.42
C ASN A 144 -4.21 -7.32 3.49
N ALA A 145 -4.14 -7.51 2.17
CA ALA A 145 -4.63 -6.52 1.21
C ALA A 145 -6.14 -6.24 1.34
N GLU A 146 -6.96 -7.28 1.56
CA GLU A 146 -8.41 -7.13 1.72
C GLU A 146 -8.78 -6.37 3.00
N GLU A 147 -8.13 -6.69 4.11
CA GLU A 147 -8.35 -6.01 5.40
C GLU A 147 -7.93 -4.54 5.30
N LEU A 148 -6.81 -4.25 4.63
CA LEU A 148 -6.36 -2.89 4.39
C LEU A 148 -7.39 -2.07 3.59
N VAL A 149 -8.05 -2.66 2.59
CA VAL A 149 -9.14 -2.02 1.83
C VAL A 149 -10.32 -1.70 2.72
N GLY A 150 -10.72 -2.62 3.61
CA GLY A 150 -11.77 -2.40 4.61
C GLY A 150 -11.46 -1.18 5.48
N ILE A 151 -10.26 -1.14 6.07
CA ILE A 151 -9.79 -0.04 6.91
C ILE A 151 -9.76 1.30 6.14
N GLN A 152 -9.26 1.30 4.91
CA GLN A 152 -9.23 2.52 4.07
C GLN A 152 -10.63 3.01 3.73
N THR A 153 -11.55 2.09 3.45
CA THR A 153 -12.96 2.42 3.19
C THR A 153 -13.60 3.01 4.44
N ALA A 154 -13.41 2.39 5.62
CA ALA A 154 -13.90 2.91 6.90
C ALA A 154 -13.34 4.31 7.19
N ALA A 155 -12.05 4.55 6.97
CA ALA A 155 -11.43 5.86 7.15
C ALA A 155 -12.01 6.93 6.18
N ALA A 156 -12.26 6.57 4.93
CA ALA A 156 -12.89 7.46 3.96
C ALA A 156 -14.34 7.80 4.37
N GLU A 157 -15.10 6.84 4.84
CA GLU A 157 -16.46 7.05 5.35
C GLU A 157 -16.49 7.93 6.60
N ILE A 158 -15.55 7.74 7.55
CA ILE A 158 -15.38 8.62 8.71
C ILE A 158 -15.16 10.06 8.24
N THR A 159 -14.28 10.27 7.28
CA THR A 159 -13.98 11.60 6.73
C THR A 159 -15.23 12.23 6.12
N ALA A 160 -15.94 11.51 5.24
CA ALA A 160 -17.15 12.00 4.60
C ALA A 160 -18.28 12.31 5.60
N GLN A 161 -18.45 11.46 6.61
CA GLN A 161 -19.47 11.67 7.67
C GLN A 161 -19.08 12.85 8.58
N SER A 162 -17.81 13.05 8.87
CA SER A 162 -17.31 14.18 9.64
C SER A 162 -17.56 15.50 8.93
N GLU A 163 -17.31 15.59 7.62
CA GLU A 163 -17.63 16.77 6.81
C GLU A 163 -19.12 17.11 6.85
N ALA A 164 -19.99 16.10 6.70
CA ALA A 164 -21.43 16.28 6.79
C ALA A 164 -21.87 16.76 8.19
N LEU A 165 -21.23 16.27 9.25
CA LEU A 165 -21.49 16.70 10.62
C LEU A 165 -21.06 18.15 10.83
N PHE A 166 -19.87 18.54 10.37
CA PHE A 166 -19.40 19.93 10.44
C PHE A 166 -20.33 20.89 9.70
N ALA A 167 -20.81 20.52 8.50
CA ALA A 167 -21.77 21.30 7.74
C ALA A 167 -23.10 21.49 8.52
N ALA A 168 -23.62 20.45 9.15
CA ALA A 168 -24.84 20.51 9.94
C ALA A 168 -24.67 21.38 11.22
N VAL A 169 -23.49 21.30 11.85
CA VAL A 169 -23.18 22.15 13.01
C VAL A 169 -23.09 23.63 12.61
N GLU A 170 -22.48 23.95 11.47
CA GLU A 170 -22.38 25.31 10.97
C GLU A 170 -23.76 25.87 10.56
N GLU A 171 -24.62 25.06 9.96
CA GLU A 171 -26.01 25.42 9.69
C GLU A 171 -26.77 25.72 10.96
N LEU A 172 -26.66 24.84 11.98
CA LEU A 172 -27.29 25.06 13.29
C LEU A 172 -26.76 26.36 13.94
N ARG A 173 -25.46 26.61 13.88
CA ARG A 173 -24.86 27.83 14.36
C ARG A 173 -25.43 29.07 13.66
N SER A 174 -25.58 29.02 12.34
CA SER A 174 -26.14 30.13 11.55
C SER A 174 -27.59 30.44 11.96
N VAL A 175 -28.40 29.41 12.17
CA VAL A 175 -29.79 29.54 12.63
C VAL A 175 -29.86 30.12 14.05
N LEU A 176 -28.97 29.71 14.95
CA LEU A 176 -28.89 30.24 16.31
C LEU A 176 -28.46 31.71 16.35
N LEU A 177 -27.51 32.11 15.50
CA LEU A 177 -27.06 33.49 15.39
C LEU A 177 -28.07 34.38 14.70
N ALA A 178 -28.93 33.85 13.82
CA ALA A 178 -30.00 34.60 13.16
C ALA A 178 -31.27 34.72 14.02
N ALA A 179 -31.33 34.03 15.18
CA ALA A 179 -32.47 34.14 16.08
C ALA A 179 -32.50 35.54 16.72
N PRO A 180 -33.64 36.25 16.71
CA PRO A 180 -33.73 37.61 17.26
C PRO A 180 -33.43 37.63 18.77
N ASP A 181 -32.61 38.59 19.20
CA ASP A 181 -32.24 38.85 20.60
C ASP A 181 -33.45 38.86 21.49
N GLY A 182 -33.49 37.94 22.46
CA GLY A 182 -34.50 37.96 23.53
C GLY A 182 -35.28 36.66 23.75
N ARG A 183 -35.10 35.63 22.94
CA ARG A 183 -35.66 34.30 23.27
C ARG A 183 -34.66 33.54 24.12
N VAL A 184 -35.04 33.39 25.41
CA VAL A 184 -34.47 32.38 26.30
C VAL A 184 -34.49 31.05 25.56
N VAL A 185 -33.32 30.46 25.45
CA VAL A 185 -33.14 29.10 24.88
C VAL A 185 -34.24 28.23 25.49
N SER A 186 -35.19 27.74 24.66
CA SER A 186 -36.25 26.88 25.19
C SER A 186 -35.59 25.69 25.87
N THR A 187 -36.18 25.26 27.00
CA THR A 187 -35.66 24.09 27.76
C THR A 187 -35.46 22.87 26.85
N GLU A 188 -36.29 22.74 25.80
CA GLU A 188 -36.18 21.67 24.79
C GLU A 188 -34.91 21.80 23.94
N LEU A 189 -34.50 23.00 23.56
CA LEU A 189 -33.26 23.24 22.80
C LEU A 189 -32.03 23.00 23.68
N ALA A 190 -32.09 23.35 24.98
CA ALA A 190 -31.02 23.06 25.93
C ALA A 190 -30.87 21.55 26.17
N TYR A 191 -31.96 20.80 26.24
CA TYR A 191 -31.93 19.32 26.30
C TYR A 191 -31.41 18.71 25.01
N PHE A 192 -31.79 19.22 23.86
CA PHE A 192 -31.27 18.76 22.56
C PHE A 192 -29.79 19.00 22.42
N MET A 193 -29.30 20.18 22.77
CA MET A 193 -27.87 20.50 22.76
C MET A 193 -27.07 19.66 23.77
N GLY A 194 -27.65 19.39 24.96
CA GLY A 194 -27.06 18.51 25.95
C GLY A 194 -26.99 17.05 25.48
N ALA A 195 -28.01 16.57 24.76
CA ALA A 195 -28.03 15.23 24.18
C ALA A 195 -27.00 15.10 23.04
N VAL A 196 -26.84 16.11 22.19
CA VAL A 196 -25.82 16.14 21.13
C VAL A 196 -24.41 16.19 21.72
N ALA A 197 -24.18 16.98 22.77
CA ALA A 197 -22.88 17.04 23.45
C ALA A 197 -22.53 15.70 24.14
N LEU A 198 -23.52 15.03 24.74
CA LEU A 198 -23.34 13.68 25.32
C LEU A 198 -23.08 12.61 24.26
N LEU A 199 -23.65 12.74 23.06
CA LEU A 199 -23.41 11.84 21.93
C LEU A 199 -22.02 12.01 21.30
N ILE A 200 -21.37 13.15 21.55
CA ILE A 200 -19.99 13.41 21.09
C ILE A 200 -18.97 12.93 22.13
N LEU A 201 -19.36 12.81 23.40
CA LEU A 201 -18.47 12.43 24.51
C LEU A 201 -18.48 10.94 24.89
N PHE A 202 -19.39 10.16 24.33
CA PHE A 202 -19.52 8.71 24.52
C PHE A 202 -19.60 7.99 23.16
#